data_b0f0568ec1501fb268f0ebfbf7ba70d8
#
_entry.id   b0f0568ec1501fb268f0ebfbf7ba70d8
#
_cell.length_a   1.000
_cell.length_b   1.000
_cell.length_c   1.000
_cell.angle_alpha   90.00
_cell.angle_beta   90.00
_cell.angle_gamma   90.00
#
_symmetry.space_group_name_H-M   'P 1'
#
loop_
_entity.id
_entity.type
_entity.pdbx_description
1 polymer ?
#
loop_
_entity_poly.entity_id
_entity_poly.type
_entity_poly.pdbx_seq_one_letter_code
_entity_poly.pdbx_strand_id
1 'polypeptide(L)'
;MTVIPPPPSDVAGLARATKRFLGAAAAEADVVYAELDSPVGPLVAAATTLGLARLAYRDHNGGLDVVLDTLAARLSPRIVEAPGRLDAVRRELDEYFAGARRSFGLPIDLALAGPFGREVLRACAQIPFGATSSYQAVAAAAGRPRASRATGNALGANPVPIVVPCHRVLRTGGGIGGYTGGLGIKEHLLGLEGVAL
;
A
#
# COMPACT_ATOMS: atom_id res chain seq x y z
N MET A 1 -17.30 12.26 50.78
CA MET A 1 -16.19 12.54 49.85
C MET A 1 -15.54 11.20 49.51
N THR A 2 -15.80 10.71 48.30
CA THR A 2 -15.22 9.45 47.81
C THR A 2 -13.82 9.76 47.28
N VAL A 3 -12.81 9.31 47.99
CA VAL A 3 -11.41 9.46 47.58
C VAL A 3 -11.17 8.49 46.42
N ILE A 4 -10.92 9.01 45.21
CA ILE A 4 -10.47 8.21 44.07
C ILE A 4 -9.03 7.78 44.37
N PRO A 5 -8.71 6.47 44.39
CA PRO A 5 -7.37 6.03 44.62
C PRO A 5 -6.46 6.51 43.46
N PRO A 6 -5.18 6.83 43.74
CA PRO A 6 -4.22 7.21 42.68
C PRO A 6 -4.05 6.06 41.69
N PRO A 7 -3.77 6.36 40.41
CA PRO A 7 -3.52 5.33 39.40
C PRO A 7 -2.33 4.47 39.78
N PRO A 8 -2.33 3.19 39.40
CA PRO A 8 -1.23 2.28 39.74
C PRO A 8 0.09 2.79 39.17
N SER A 9 1.11 2.86 40.03
CA SER A 9 2.45 3.32 39.69
C SER A 9 3.28 2.34 38.84
N ASP A 10 2.72 1.22 38.40
CA ASP A 10 3.39 0.22 37.57
C ASP A 10 3.18 0.48 36.07
N VAL A 11 3.91 1.45 35.54
CA VAL A 11 3.92 1.79 34.11
C VAL A 11 4.37 0.58 33.26
N ALA A 12 5.29 -0.24 33.77
CA ALA A 12 5.76 -1.44 33.07
C ALA A 12 4.68 -2.54 33.00
N GLY A 13 3.91 -2.71 34.08
CA GLY A 13 2.77 -3.63 34.12
C GLY A 13 1.65 -3.19 33.18
N LEU A 14 1.36 -1.89 33.16
CA LEU A 14 0.37 -1.33 32.24
C LEU A 14 0.80 -1.53 30.77
N ALA A 15 2.06 -1.25 30.44
CA ALA A 15 2.60 -1.45 29.09
C ALA A 15 2.53 -2.94 28.66
N ARG A 16 2.85 -3.88 29.56
CA ARG A 16 2.71 -5.33 29.28
C ARG A 16 1.25 -5.74 29.06
N ALA A 17 0.33 -5.24 29.88
CA ALA A 17 -1.10 -5.52 29.74
C ALA A 17 -1.64 -4.97 28.42
N THR A 18 -1.29 -3.73 28.08
CA THR A 18 -1.65 -3.11 26.78
C THR A 18 -1.12 -3.89 25.61
N LYS A 19 0.15 -4.31 25.64
CA LYS A 19 0.75 -5.14 24.58
C LYS A 19 0.05 -6.49 24.42
N ARG A 20 -0.34 -7.14 25.52
CA ARG A 20 -1.12 -8.40 25.48
C ARG A 20 -2.52 -8.18 24.89
N PHE A 21 -3.21 -7.12 25.31
CA PHE A 21 -4.53 -6.77 24.79
C PHE A 21 -4.50 -6.47 23.29
N LEU A 22 -3.58 -5.61 22.84
CA LEU A 22 -3.39 -5.31 21.42
C LEU A 22 -2.98 -6.54 20.62
N GLY A 23 -2.16 -7.41 21.18
CA GLY A 23 -1.79 -8.68 20.55
C GLY A 23 -2.98 -9.62 20.37
N ALA A 24 -3.85 -9.74 21.35
CA ALA A 24 -5.09 -10.52 21.27
C ALA A 24 -6.07 -9.91 20.25
N ALA A 25 -6.31 -8.60 20.32
CA ALA A 25 -7.16 -7.90 19.36
C ALA A 25 -6.65 -8.05 17.92
N ALA A 26 -5.33 -7.96 17.71
CA ALA A 26 -4.74 -8.16 16.39
C ALA A 26 -4.88 -9.61 15.88
N ALA A 27 -4.95 -10.61 16.76
CA ALA A 27 -5.17 -11.99 16.37
C ALA A 27 -6.60 -12.24 15.87
N GLU A 28 -7.57 -11.46 16.36
CA GLU A 28 -8.98 -11.54 15.98
C GLU A 28 -9.37 -10.52 14.88
N ALA A 29 -8.45 -9.62 14.51
CA ALA A 29 -8.69 -8.61 13.47
C ALA A 29 -8.70 -9.24 12.08
N ASP A 30 -9.63 -8.79 11.23
CA ASP A 30 -9.65 -9.13 9.81
C ASP A 30 -8.64 -8.30 9.02
N VAL A 31 -8.39 -7.08 9.48
CA VAL A 31 -7.45 -6.14 8.88
C VAL A 31 -6.52 -5.59 9.96
N VAL A 32 -5.23 -5.60 9.70
CA VAL A 32 -4.23 -4.92 10.52
C VAL A 32 -3.61 -3.78 9.73
N TYR A 33 -3.28 -2.66 10.40
CA TYR A 33 -2.62 -1.54 9.73
C TYR A 33 -1.45 -0.98 10.54
N ALA A 34 -0.61 -0.21 9.86
CA ALA A 34 0.42 0.63 10.46
C ALA A 34 0.70 1.85 9.57
N GLU A 35 1.13 2.94 10.21
CA GLU A 35 1.79 4.04 9.51
C GLU A 35 3.28 3.73 9.36
N LEU A 36 3.84 4.06 8.19
CA LEU A 36 5.22 3.82 7.84
C LEU A 36 5.82 5.12 7.30
N ASP A 37 6.97 5.51 7.83
CA ASP A 37 7.74 6.62 7.26
C ASP A 37 8.40 6.19 5.94
N SER A 38 8.50 7.11 4.98
CA SER A 38 9.20 6.85 3.72
C SER A 38 9.74 8.13 3.09
N PRO A 39 10.71 8.04 2.16
CA PRO A 39 11.24 9.19 1.41
C PRO A 39 10.18 9.91 0.56
N VAL A 40 9.05 9.27 0.28
CA VAL A 40 7.93 9.85 -0.49
C VAL A 40 6.78 10.31 0.40
N GLY A 41 7.05 10.51 1.68
CA GLY A 41 6.07 10.89 2.70
C GLY A 41 5.50 9.69 3.45
N PRO A 42 4.64 9.95 4.45
CA PRO A 42 4.06 8.89 5.28
C PRO A 42 3.11 8.00 4.48
N LEU A 43 3.27 6.70 4.68
CA LEU A 43 2.45 5.66 4.07
C LEU A 43 1.57 4.99 5.13
N VAL A 44 0.37 4.58 4.72
CA VAL A 44 -0.48 3.68 5.52
C VAL A 44 -0.48 2.32 4.84
N ALA A 45 0.06 1.32 5.52
CA ALA A 45 0.00 -0.07 5.07
C ALA A 45 -1.12 -0.81 5.82
N ALA A 46 -1.91 -1.63 5.11
CA ALA A 46 -2.88 -2.51 5.73
C ALA A 46 -2.88 -3.89 5.06
N ALA A 47 -3.00 -4.92 5.89
CA ALA A 47 -2.98 -6.31 5.44
C ALA A 47 -4.18 -7.09 6.00
N THR A 48 -4.63 -8.06 5.22
CA THR A 48 -5.56 -9.12 5.63
C THR A 48 -4.78 -10.41 5.91
N THR A 49 -5.47 -11.49 6.19
CA THR A 49 -4.87 -12.83 6.26
C THR A 49 -4.34 -13.33 4.91
N LEU A 50 -4.77 -12.73 3.80
CA LEU A 50 -4.33 -13.08 2.44
C LEU A 50 -3.11 -12.30 1.98
N GLY A 51 -2.76 -11.19 2.65
CA GLY A 51 -1.60 -10.37 2.31
C GLY A 51 -1.84 -8.87 2.39
N LEU A 52 -0.92 -8.09 1.82
CA LEU A 52 -1.00 -6.63 1.76
C LEU A 52 -2.20 -6.22 0.88
N ALA A 53 -3.19 -5.59 1.50
CA ALA A 53 -4.43 -5.16 0.85
C ALA A 53 -4.44 -3.67 0.49
N ARG A 54 -3.69 -2.86 1.24
CA ARG A 54 -3.58 -1.42 1.02
C ARG A 54 -2.16 -0.93 1.30
N LEU A 55 -1.67 -0.06 0.43
CA LEU A 55 -0.55 0.84 0.67
C LEU A 55 -0.98 2.22 0.15
N ALA A 56 -1.19 3.17 1.06
CA ALA A 56 -1.73 4.48 0.71
C ALA A 56 -0.73 5.57 1.04
N TYR A 57 -0.61 6.57 0.18
CA TYR A 57 0.07 7.81 0.50
C TYR A 57 -0.85 8.62 1.43
N ARG A 58 -0.57 8.67 2.73
CA ARG A 58 -1.47 9.23 3.74
C ARG A 58 -2.00 10.60 3.33
N ASP A 59 -1.12 11.50 3.00
CA ASP A 59 -1.46 12.90 2.74
C ASP A 59 -2.18 13.10 1.39
N HIS A 60 -1.96 12.21 0.41
CA HIS A 60 -2.65 12.23 -0.88
C HIS A 60 -3.98 11.47 -0.87
N ASN A 61 -4.24 10.65 0.14
CA ASN A 61 -5.45 9.85 0.26
C ASN A 61 -6.43 10.41 1.32
N GLY A 62 -6.27 11.66 1.74
CA GLY A 62 -7.20 12.33 2.65
C GLY A 62 -6.95 12.06 4.13
N GLY A 63 -5.78 11.51 4.49
CA GLY A 63 -5.40 11.20 5.85
C GLY A 63 -5.70 9.76 6.28
N LEU A 64 -5.28 9.42 7.49
CA LEU A 64 -5.42 8.08 8.05
C LEU A 64 -6.90 7.68 8.16
N ASP A 65 -7.75 8.56 8.69
CA ASP A 65 -9.17 8.26 8.92
C ASP A 65 -9.90 7.87 7.64
N VAL A 66 -9.67 8.59 6.52
CA VAL A 66 -10.27 8.28 5.22
C VAL A 66 -9.81 6.91 4.69
N VAL A 67 -8.54 6.56 4.93
CA VAL A 67 -8.03 5.24 4.56
C VAL A 67 -8.70 4.16 5.40
N LEU A 68 -8.82 4.33 6.72
CA LEU A 68 -9.46 3.37 7.62
C LEU A 68 -10.95 3.22 7.32
N ASP A 69 -11.67 4.31 7.07
CA ASP A 69 -13.08 4.27 6.67
C ASP A 69 -13.29 3.47 5.38
N THR A 70 -12.38 3.66 4.40
CA THR A 70 -12.41 2.90 3.15
C THR A 70 -12.19 1.40 3.40
N LEU A 71 -11.25 1.04 4.26
CA LEU A 71 -10.99 -0.36 4.63
C LEU A 71 -12.17 -0.96 5.39
N ALA A 72 -12.75 -0.22 6.34
CA ALA A 72 -13.93 -0.65 7.11
C ALA A 72 -15.13 -0.93 6.20
N ALA A 73 -15.41 -0.03 5.27
CA ALA A 73 -16.54 -0.15 4.35
C ALA A 73 -16.36 -1.27 3.31
N ARG A 74 -15.13 -1.58 2.89
CA ARG A 74 -14.87 -2.46 1.74
C ARG A 74 -14.27 -3.82 2.09
N LEU A 75 -13.67 -3.97 3.25
CA LEU A 75 -13.08 -5.23 3.72
C LEU A 75 -13.74 -5.70 5.01
N SER A 76 -13.51 -5.03 6.13
CA SER A 76 -14.10 -5.34 7.43
C SER A 76 -13.95 -4.17 8.40
N PRO A 77 -14.93 -3.92 9.28
CA PRO A 77 -14.78 -2.95 10.35
C PRO A 77 -13.85 -3.42 11.49
N ARG A 78 -13.44 -4.68 11.52
CA ARG A 78 -12.50 -5.21 12.51
C ARG A 78 -11.06 -4.90 12.11
N ILE A 79 -10.67 -3.63 12.29
CA ILE A 79 -9.36 -3.09 11.95
C ILE A 79 -8.60 -2.78 13.23
N VAL A 80 -7.34 -3.21 13.33
CA VAL A 80 -6.48 -2.97 14.49
C VAL A 80 -5.11 -2.47 14.04
N GLU A 81 -4.59 -1.49 14.76
CA GLU A 81 -3.21 -1.06 14.59
C GLU A 81 -2.26 -2.14 15.16
N ALA A 82 -1.42 -2.69 14.29
CA ALA A 82 -0.51 -3.78 14.65
C ALA A 82 0.80 -3.69 13.84
N PRO A 83 1.67 -2.71 14.12
CA PRO A 83 2.90 -2.45 13.35
C PRO A 83 3.79 -3.69 13.19
N GLY A 84 3.94 -4.50 14.23
CA GLY A 84 4.76 -5.71 14.19
C GLY A 84 4.29 -6.77 13.20
N ARG A 85 3.01 -6.75 12.80
CA ARG A 85 2.49 -7.66 11.76
C ARG A 85 2.80 -7.18 10.34
N LEU A 86 3.28 -5.95 10.21
CA LEU A 86 3.68 -5.32 8.95
C LEU A 86 5.19 -5.10 8.83
N ASP A 87 5.99 -5.71 9.73
CA ASP A 87 7.45 -5.60 9.71
C ASP A 87 8.07 -6.07 8.39
N ALA A 88 7.51 -7.10 7.76
CA ALA A 88 7.96 -7.54 6.43
C ALA A 88 7.71 -6.47 5.37
N VAL A 89 6.56 -5.79 5.42
CA VAL A 89 6.21 -4.69 4.50
C VAL A 89 7.18 -3.54 4.69
N ARG A 90 7.40 -3.11 5.95
CA ARG A 90 8.36 -2.03 6.29
C ARG A 90 9.73 -2.36 5.76
N ARG A 91 10.29 -3.51 6.13
CA ARG A 91 11.63 -3.93 5.71
C ARG A 91 11.79 -3.93 4.20
N GLU A 92 10.84 -4.49 3.45
CA GLU A 92 10.95 -4.56 2.00
C GLU A 92 10.82 -3.19 1.33
N LEU A 93 10.03 -2.26 1.90
CA LEU A 93 9.97 -0.87 1.45
C LEU A 93 11.27 -0.13 1.76
N ASP A 94 11.83 -0.28 2.97
CA ASP A 94 13.10 0.34 3.36
C ASP A 94 14.23 -0.12 2.42
N GLU A 95 14.31 -1.42 2.14
CA GLU A 95 15.29 -1.99 1.21
C GLU A 95 15.09 -1.47 -0.23
N TYR A 96 13.83 -1.29 -0.67
CA TYR A 96 13.52 -0.74 -1.98
C TYR A 96 13.95 0.74 -2.08
N PHE A 97 13.62 1.57 -1.12
CA PHE A 97 14.02 2.96 -1.10
C PHE A 97 15.52 3.16 -0.93
N ALA A 98 16.21 2.23 -0.27
CA ALA A 98 17.67 2.19 -0.21
C ALA A 98 18.34 1.68 -1.50
N GLY A 99 17.57 1.28 -2.53
CA GLY A 99 18.08 0.71 -3.78
C GLY A 99 18.62 -0.72 -3.67
N ALA A 100 18.48 -1.35 -2.50
CA ALA A 100 18.94 -2.71 -2.21
C ALA A 100 17.97 -3.79 -2.71
N ARG A 101 16.70 -3.44 -2.94
CA ARG A 101 15.65 -4.35 -3.41
C ARG A 101 15.08 -3.92 -4.76
N ARG A 102 14.90 -4.87 -5.67
CA ARG A 102 14.33 -4.64 -7.01
C ARG A 102 12.99 -5.35 -7.25
N SER A 103 12.57 -6.21 -6.32
CA SER A 103 11.28 -6.92 -6.38
C SER A 103 10.75 -7.19 -4.98
N PHE A 104 9.43 -7.21 -4.81
CA PHE A 104 8.76 -7.49 -3.54
C PHE A 104 8.37 -8.95 -3.45
N GLY A 105 8.61 -9.58 -2.28
CA GLY A 105 8.19 -10.94 -1.97
C GLY A 105 6.89 -11.01 -1.16
N LEU A 106 6.18 -9.91 -1.01
CA LEU A 106 4.98 -9.79 -0.19
C LEU A 106 3.78 -10.47 -0.87
N PRO A 107 3.00 -11.28 -0.15
CA PRO A 107 1.68 -11.68 -0.63
C PRO A 107 0.77 -10.46 -0.75
N ILE A 108 -0.02 -10.39 -1.83
CA ILE A 108 -0.88 -9.24 -2.13
C ILE A 108 -2.34 -9.70 -2.17
N ASP A 109 -3.18 -9.02 -1.40
CA ASP A 109 -4.63 -9.16 -1.45
C ASP A 109 -5.24 -8.04 -2.31
N LEU A 110 -5.77 -8.40 -3.48
CA LEU A 110 -6.42 -7.48 -4.40
C LEU A 110 -7.94 -7.38 -4.18
N ALA A 111 -8.44 -7.68 -2.98
CA ALA A 111 -9.88 -7.61 -2.69
C ALA A 111 -10.47 -6.21 -2.95
N LEU A 112 -9.69 -5.14 -2.77
CA LEU A 112 -10.10 -3.77 -3.06
C LEU A 112 -10.21 -3.45 -4.56
N ALA A 113 -9.66 -4.28 -5.44
CA ALA A 113 -9.75 -4.10 -6.88
C ALA A 113 -10.92 -4.92 -7.46
N GLY A 114 -11.66 -4.33 -8.40
CA GLY A 114 -12.67 -5.05 -9.15
C GLY A 114 -12.06 -6.10 -10.11
N PRO A 115 -12.86 -6.97 -10.73
CA PRO A 115 -12.35 -8.08 -11.54
C PRO A 115 -11.36 -7.64 -12.64
N PHE A 116 -11.72 -6.66 -13.45
CA PHE A 116 -10.84 -6.12 -14.49
C PHE A 116 -9.59 -5.44 -13.88
N GLY A 117 -9.76 -4.70 -12.77
CA GLY A 117 -8.64 -4.09 -12.06
C GLY A 117 -7.61 -5.13 -11.60
N ARG A 118 -8.04 -6.29 -11.14
CA ARG A 118 -7.15 -7.40 -10.73
C ARG A 118 -6.34 -7.94 -11.92
N GLU A 119 -6.96 -8.08 -13.11
CA GLU A 119 -6.26 -8.49 -14.33
C GLU A 119 -5.18 -7.47 -14.71
N VAL A 120 -5.53 -6.18 -14.70
CA VAL A 120 -4.61 -5.08 -14.99
C VAL A 120 -3.47 -5.01 -13.98
N LEU A 121 -3.76 -5.12 -12.69
CA LEU A 121 -2.73 -5.04 -11.64
C LEU A 121 -1.77 -6.24 -11.67
N ARG A 122 -2.27 -7.45 -11.99
CA ARG A 122 -1.41 -8.62 -12.22
C ARG A 122 -0.48 -8.43 -13.42
N ALA A 123 -0.99 -7.89 -14.53
CA ALA A 123 -0.17 -7.57 -15.69
C ALA A 123 0.87 -6.48 -15.36
N CYS A 124 0.46 -5.44 -14.63
CA CYS A 124 1.34 -4.38 -14.18
C CYS A 124 2.47 -4.89 -13.28
N ALA A 125 2.18 -5.83 -12.39
CA ALA A 125 3.16 -6.43 -11.48
C ALA A 125 4.30 -7.18 -12.20
N GLN A 126 4.13 -7.51 -13.48
CA GLN A 126 5.16 -8.18 -14.28
C GLN A 126 6.19 -7.19 -14.89
N ILE A 127 5.97 -5.88 -14.78
CA ILE A 127 6.91 -4.89 -15.31
C ILE A 127 8.16 -4.87 -14.40
N PRO A 128 9.36 -5.19 -14.90
CA PRO A 128 10.56 -5.28 -14.08
C PRO A 128 10.98 -3.91 -13.52
N PHE A 129 11.81 -3.94 -12.47
CA PHE A 129 12.51 -2.77 -11.94
C PHE A 129 13.39 -2.14 -13.06
N GLY A 130 13.34 -0.81 -13.17
CA GLY A 130 14.08 -0.06 -14.18
C GLY A 130 13.50 -0.14 -15.59
N ALA A 131 12.38 -0.86 -15.80
CA ALA A 131 11.70 -0.92 -17.08
C ALA A 131 10.37 -0.15 -17.03
N THR A 132 9.92 0.32 -18.18
CA THR A 132 8.62 0.98 -18.33
C THR A 132 7.74 0.25 -19.32
N SER A 133 6.43 0.50 -19.24
CA SER A 133 5.43 -0.01 -20.17
C SER A 133 4.43 1.10 -20.53
N SER A 134 3.56 0.83 -21.48
CA SER A 134 2.48 1.76 -21.81
C SER A 134 1.13 1.24 -21.32
N TYR A 135 0.16 2.15 -21.13
CA TYR A 135 -1.22 1.76 -20.80
C TYR A 135 -1.80 0.76 -21.81
N GLN A 136 -1.42 0.90 -23.09
CA GLN A 136 -1.87 -0.01 -24.15
C GLN A 136 -1.23 -1.39 -24.02
N ALA A 137 0.06 -1.46 -23.71
CA ALA A 137 0.77 -2.72 -23.52
C ALA A 137 0.24 -3.48 -22.30
N VAL A 138 -0.01 -2.78 -21.17
CA VAL A 138 -0.61 -3.37 -19.97
C VAL A 138 -2.05 -3.85 -20.26
N ALA A 139 -2.84 -3.07 -21.01
CA ALA A 139 -4.17 -3.49 -21.44
C ALA A 139 -4.14 -4.77 -22.29
N ALA A 140 -3.19 -4.88 -23.20
CA ALA A 140 -3.00 -6.08 -24.03
C ALA A 140 -2.58 -7.28 -23.18
N ALA A 141 -1.62 -7.09 -22.25
CA ALA A 141 -1.18 -8.14 -21.33
C ALA A 141 -2.30 -8.62 -20.38
N ALA A 142 -3.24 -7.71 -20.03
CA ALA A 142 -4.46 -8.06 -19.28
C ALA A 142 -5.57 -8.67 -20.15
N GLY A 143 -5.28 -9.06 -21.40
CA GLY A 143 -6.26 -9.66 -22.33
C GLY A 143 -7.30 -8.70 -22.92
N ARG A 144 -7.10 -7.39 -22.79
CA ARG A 144 -8.04 -6.34 -23.21
C ARG A 144 -7.37 -5.23 -24.04
N PRO A 145 -6.79 -5.50 -25.22
CA PRO A 145 -5.91 -4.58 -25.95
C PRO A 145 -6.58 -3.24 -26.35
N ARG A 146 -7.90 -3.18 -26.37
CA ARG A 146 -8.66 -1.94 -26.67
C ARG A 146 -9.05 -1.15 -25.42
N ALA A 147 -8.72 -1.60 -24.22
CA ALA A 147 -9.19 -1.04 -22.95
C ALA A 147 -8.18 -0.06 -22.29
N SER A 148 -7.33 0.63 -23.05
CA SER A 148 -6.26 1.49 -22.53
C SER A 148 -6.75 2.55 -21.53
N ARG A 149 -7.91 3.22 -21.79
CA ARG A 149 -8.49 4.19 -20.84
C ARG A 149 -8.94 3.52 -19.54
N ALA A 150 -9.65 2.38 -19.64
CA ALA A 150 -10.09 1.63 -18.46
C ALA A 150 -8.89 1.09 -17.67
N THR A 151 -7.80 0.70 -18.35
CA THR A 151 -6.52 0.32 -17.73
C THR A 151 -5.93 1.48 -16.95
N GLY A 152 -5.96 2.70 -17.49
CA GLY A 152 -5.53 3.89 -16.77
C GLY A 152 -6.33 4.13 -15.48
N ASN A 153 -7.66 3.97 -15.53
CA ASN A 153 -8.51 4.08 -14.34
C ASN A 153 -8.20 2.97 -13.31
N ALA A 154 -7.99 1.74 -13.77
CA ALA A 154 -7.64 0.62 -12.89
C ALA A 154 -6.27 0.82 -12.20
N LEU A 155 -5.28 1.33 -12.92
CA LEU A 155 -3.96 1.68 -12.36
C LEU A 155 -4.05 2.88 -11.42
N GLY A 156 -4.90 3.87 -11.70
CA GLY A 156 -5.18 5.00 -10.82
C GLY A 156 -5.85 4.58 -9.51
N ALA A 157 -6.59 3.47 -9.52
CA ALA A 157 -7.24 2.86 -8.35
C ALA A 157 -6.40 1.72 -7.72
N ASN A 158 -5.11 1.61 -8.05
CA ASN A 158 -4.22 0.60 -7.48
C ASN A 158 -4.20 0.67 -5.95
N PRO A 159 -4.63 -0.37 -5.23
CA PRO A 159 -4.65 -0.35 -3.77
C PRO A 159 -3.26 -0.47 -3.12
N VAL A 160 -2.26 -0.96 -3.85
CA VAL A 160 -0.91 -1.25 -3.31
C VAL A 160 0.19 -0.68 -4.22
N PRO A 161 0.21 0.66 -4.46
CA PRO A 161 1.24 1.30 -5.28
C PRO A 161 2.64 0.99 -4.72
N ILE A 162 3.67 1.20 -5.52
CA ILE A 162 5.06 0.82 -5.28
C ILE A 162 5.23 -0.71 -5.41
N VAL A 163 4.54 -1.51 -4.60
CA VAL A 163 4.59 -2.99 -4.64
C VAL A 163 4.00 -3.50 -5.94
N VAL A 164 2.82 -3.00 -6.35
CA VAL A 164 2.35 -3.12 -7.74
C VAL A 164 2.75 -1.85 -8.48
N PRO A 165 3.72 -1.93 -9.41
CA PRO A 165 4.48 -0.78 -9.89
C PRO A 165 3.75 0.03 -10.97
N CYS A 166 2.58 0.60 -10.66
CA CYS A 166 1.83 1.42 -11.61
C CYS A 166 2.56 2.71 -12.01
N HIS A 167 3.60 3.13 -11.27
CA HIS A 167 4.51 4.21 -11.66
C HIS A 167 5.31 3.88 -12.92
N ARG A 168 5.59 2.60 -13.24
CA ARG A 168 6.29 2.15 -14.44
C ARG A 168 5.44 2.24 -15.72
N VAL A 169 4.15 2.64 -15.60
CA VAL A 169 3.27 2.76 -16.76
C VAL A 169 3.20 4.21 -17.23
N LEU A 170 3.62 4.43 -18.48
CA LEU A 170 3.72 5.74 -19.12
C LEU A 170 2.70 5.86 -20.27
N ARG A 171 2.51 7.07 -20.81
CA ARG A 171 1.72 7.27 -22.04
C ARG A 171 2.52 6.82 -23.25
N THR A 172 1.83 6.31 -24.26
CA THR A 172 2.42 6.10 -25.59
C THR A 172 2.92 7.45 -26.12
N GLY A 173 4.20 7.52 -26.49
CA GLY A 173 4.85 8.77 -26.89
C GLY A 173 5.65 9.47 -25.79
N GLY A 174 5.88 8.81 -24.63
CA GLY A 174 6.82 9.27 -23.60
C GLY A 174 6.26 10.20 -22.53
N GLY A 175 4.97 10.55 -22.57
CA GLY A 175 4.37 11.36 -21.51
C GLY A 175 4.23 10.57 -20.21
N ILE A 176 4.56 11.20 -19.06
CA ILE A 176 4.60 10.55 -17.74
C ILE A 176 3.26 9.94 -17.30
N GLY A 177 2.11 10.49 -17.75
CA GLY A 177 0.78 10.05 -17.32
C GLY A 177 0.45 10.48 -15.89
N GLY A 178 -0.71 10.00 -15.36
CA GLY A 178 -1.12 10.26 -13.98
C GLY A 178 -0.50 9.28 -12.99
N TYR A 179 -0.57 9.64 -11.67
CA TYR A 179 -0.20 8.77 -10.57
C TYR A 179 -0.98 9.11 -9.30
N THR A 180 -1.34 8.10 -8.52
CA THR A 180 -2.19 8.28 -7.32
C THR A 180 -1.50 9.12 -6.24
N GLY A 181 -0.19 9.02 -6.09
CA GLY A 181 0.61 9.82 -5.17
C GLY A 181 1.07 11.17 -5.74
N GLY A 182 0.60 11.56 -6.95
CA GLY A 182 1.08 12.76 -7.63
C GLY A 182 2.32 12.51 -8.50
N LEU A 183 2.58 13.45 -9.43
CA LEU A 183 3.65 13.26 -10.42
C LEU A 183 5.05 13.28 -9.80
N GLY A 184 5.30 14.14 -8.80
CA GLY A 184 6.61 14.19 -8.13
C GLY A 184 7.02 12.87 -7.50
N ILE A 185 6.07 12.13 -6.90
CA ILE A 185 6.34 10.79 -6.37
C ILE A 185 6.64 9.80 -7.51
N LYS A 186 5.88 9.88 -8.61
CA LYS A 186 6.14 9.03 -9.78
C LYS A 186 7.54 9.24 -10.35
N GLU A 187 7.94 10.49 -10.52
CA GLU A 187 9.26 10.88 -11.00
C GLU A 187 10.36 10.38 -10.05
N HIS A 188 10.15 10.55 -8.74
CA HIS A 188 11.08 10.06 -7.73
C HIS A 188 11.28 8.54 -7.82
N LEU A 189 10.19 7.77 -7.91
CA LEU A 189 10.24 6.31 -8.02
C LEU A 189 10.92 5.85 -9.31
N LEU A 190 10.61 6.48 -10.45
CA LEU A 190 11.25 6.19 -11.73
C LEU A 190 12.74 6.52 -11.70
N GLY A 191 13.13 7.67 -11.12
CA GLY A 191 14.51 8.06 -10.91
C GLY A 191 15.29 7.10 -10.00
N LEU A 192 14.66 6.65 -8.89
CA LEU A 192 15.22 5.61 -8.01
C LEU A 192 15.51 4.31 -8.78
N GLU A 193 14.67 3.98 -9.74
CA GLU A 193 14.81 2.81 -10.59
C GLU A 193 15.77 3.00 -11.79
N GLY A 194 16.37 4.20 -11.94
CA GLY A 194 17.29 4.51 -13.01
C GLY A 194 16.63 4.80 -14.36
N VAL A 195 15.32 5.08 -14.36
CA VAL A 195 14.58 5.46 -15.57
C VAL A 195 14.73 6.97 -15.80
N ALA A 196 15.35 7.36 -16.90
CA ALA A 196 15.35 8.75 -17.36
C ALA A 196 14.01 9.11 -18.03
N LEU A 197 13.45 10.27 -17.70
CA LEU A 197 12.21 10.83 -18.25
C LEU A 197 12.49 11.94 -19.23
#